data_508e2e741d7279d43b38da9a0cc1c272
#
_entry.id   508e2e741d7279d43b38da9a0cc1c272
#
_cell.length_a   1.000
_cell.length_b   1.000
_cell.length_c   1.000
_cell.angle_alpha   90.00
_cell.angle_beta   90.00
_cell.angle_gamma   90.00
#
_symmetry.space_group_name_H-M   'P 1'
#
loop_
_entity.id
_entity.type
_entity.pdbx_description
1 polymer ?
#
loop_
_entity_poly.entity_id
_entity_poly.type
_entity_poly.pdbx_seq_one_letter_code
_entity_poly.pdbx_strand_id
1 'polypeptide(L)'
;MESVTGAGVVVTGAGSGIGAALARRFAAEGGRVVVNDIDAAAAASVATSCGVIAVPGDAASEDGVAALIGEAREVLGEIDLFCANAGVARAGSEQAGEPDWDASWQVNVMAHVRAARLLLPGWLERGRGHLICTVSAAGLLTMLGSAPYSVTKHAALGFAEWLAATYAHRGITVQAICPQGVRTPMMAGGSVAEKLLLSDSAITPEAVADAVVAGIADGRFLILPHPEVARMYAGRAGDPGRWLAGMNRLPRKIEAASEPPAPAVPGGP
;
A
#
# COMPACT_ATOMS: atom_id res chain seq x y z
N MET A 1 17.64 -4.80 8.12
CA MET A 1 17.18 -4.27 9.45
C MET A 1 16.31 -5.32 10.09
N GLU A 2 16.54 -5.67 11.35
CA GLU A 2 15.74 -6.67 12.08
C GLU A 2 14.74 -6.03 13.07
N SER A 3 14.94 -4.75 13.40
CA SER A 3 14.08 -3.96 14.29
C SER A 3 14.12 -2.50 13.89
N VAL A 4 13.06 -1.76 14.22
CA VAL A 4 12.96 -0.31 14.00
C VAL A 4 13.42 0.52 15.21
N THR A 5 13.83 -0.12 16.29
CA THR A 5 14.27 0.57 17.52
C THR A 5 15.42 1.54 17.24
N GLY A 6 15.23 2.82 17.52
CA GLY A 6 16.19 3.91 17.26
C GLY A 6 16.34 4.32 15.81
N ALA A 7 15.71 3.60 14.87
CA ALA A 7 15.79 3.90 13.45
C ALA A 7 15.02 5.18 13.08
N GLY A 8 15.50 5.92 12.09
CA GLY A 8 14.77 7.01 11.44
C GLY A 8 13.78 6.43 10.43
N VAL A 9 12.49 6.62 10.66
CA VAL A 9 11.39 6.02 9.88
C VAL A 9 10.52 7.09 9.27
N VAL A 10 10.21 7.00 7.99
CA VAL A 10 9.22 7.83 7.31
C VAL A 10 8.06 6.96 6.85
N VAL A 11 6.82 7.40 7.10
CA VAL A 11 5.61 6.72 6.63
C VAL A 11 4.75 7.72 5.85
N THR A 12 4.51 7.45 4.56
CA THR A 12 3.65 8.28 3.72
C THR A 12 2.18 7.80 3.75
N GLY A 13 1.22 8.72 3.54
CA GLY A 13 -0.21 8.41 3.66
C GLY A 13 -0.57 7.94 5.07
N ALA A 14 0.05 8.54 6.08
CA ALA A 14 -0.02 8.10 7.46
C ALA A 14 -1.07 8.85 8.30
N GLY A 15 -1.88 9.70 7.68
CA GLY A 15 -3.02 10.36 8.34
C GLY A 15 -4.16 9.41 8.68
N SER A 16 -4.22 8.22 8.05
CA SER A 16 -5.29 7.25 8.31
C SER A 16 -4.87 5.81 7.99
N GLY A 17 -5.76 4.86 8.24
CA GLY A 17 -5.66 3.48 7.77
C GLY A 17 -4.34 2.78 8.11
N ILE A 18 -3.78 2.08 7.12
CA ILE A 18 -2.54 1.30 7.27
C ILE A 18 -1.37 2.19 7.68
N GLY A 19 -1.22 3.36 7.04
CA GLY A 19 -0.11 4.28 7.34
C GLY A 19 -0.13 4.77 8.79
N ALA A 20 -1.30 5.13 9.31
CA ALA A 20 -1.46 5.53 10.71
C ALA A 20 -1.15 4.38 11.68
N ALA A 21 -1.56 3.15 11.35
CA ALA A 21 -1.26 1.98 12.16
C ALA A 21 0.24 1.66 12.15
N LEU A 22 0.90 1.76 10.99
CA LEU A 22 2.35 1.61 10.88
C LEU A 22 3.10 2.65 11.72
N ALA A 23 2.71 3.92 11.62
CA ALA A 23 3.35 4.99 12.38
C ALA A 23 3.25 4.75 13.90
N ARG A 24 2.05 4.41 14.38
CA ARG A 24 1.83 4.07 15.80
C ARG A 24 2.66 2.87 16.23
N ARG A 25 2.66 1.82 15.42
CA ARG A 25 3.39 0.60 15.75
C ARG A 25 4.89 0.82 15.77
N PHE A 26 5.46 1.52 14.79
CA PHE A 26 6.88 1.82 14.77
C PHE A 26 7.31 2.75 15.91
N ALA A 27 6.49 3.72 16.28
CA ALA A 27 6.74 4.55 17.46
C ALA A 27 6.75 3.72 18.75
N ALA A 28 5.80 2.80 18.90
CA ALA A 28 5.74 1.89 20.06
C ALA A 28 6.95 0.93 20.14
N GLU A 29 7.55 0.57 19.00
CA GLU A 29 8.79 -0.20 18.91
C GLU A 29 10.07 0.64 19.13
N GLY A 30 9.91 1.93 19.45
CA GLY A 30 11.03 2.84 19.71
C GLY A 30 11.68 3.46 18.46
N GLY A 31 11.01 3.43 17.32
CA GLY A 31 11.44 4.13 16.11
C GLY A 31 11.24 5.65 16.24
N ARG A 32 12.11 6.43 15.60
CA ARG A 32 11.94 7.87 15.43
C ARG A 32 11.16 8.11 14.15
N VAL A 33 9.86 8.40 14.26
CA VAL A 33 8.93 8.35 13.15
C VAL A 33 8.58 9.75 12.64
N VAL A 34 8.58 9.92 11.33
CA VAL A 34 7.96 11.04 10.60
C VAL A 34 6.70 10.52 9.93
N VAL A 35 5.58 11.20 10.21
CA VAL A 35 4.26 10.98 9.61
C VAL A 35 4.06 11.98 8.48
N ASN A 36 3.80 11.49 7.27
CA ASN A 36 3.42 12.34 6.14
C ASN A 36 2.01 11.97 5.64
N ASP A 37 1.24 12.98 5.32
CA ASP A 37 -0.02 12.88 4.58
C ASP A 37 -0.28 14.19 3.85
N ILE A 38 -1.06 14.14 2.76
CA ILE A 38 -1.51 15.33 2.05
C ILE A 38 -2.53 16.11 2.90
N ASP A 39 -3.28 15.42 3.76
CA ASP A 39 -4.13 16.02 4.79
C ASP A 39 -3.28 16.35 6.03
N ALA A 40 -2.89 17.61 6.12
CA ALA A 40 -2.05 18.11 7.21
C ALA A 40 -2.70 17.93 8.60
N ALA A 41 -4.02 18.05 8.70
CA ALA A 41 -4.72 17.89 9.97
C ALA A 41 -4.72 16.43 10.41
N ALA A 42 -4.94 15.49 9.49
CA ALA A 42 -4.87 14.07 9.76
C ALA A 42 -3.44 13.64 10.15
N ALA A 43 -2.41 14.12 9.43
CA ALA A 43 -1.01 13.87 9.78
C ALA A 43 -0.68 14.37 11.20
N ALA A 44 -1.05 15.61 11.54
CA ALA A 44 -0.82 16.21 12.84
C ALA A 44 -1.54 15.45 13.96
N SER A 45 -2.77 15.01 13.74
CA SER A 45 -3.54 14.21 14.69
C SER A 45 -2.85 12.88 15.01
N VAL A 46 -2.40 12.15 14.00
CA VAL A 46 -1.65 10.89 14.19
C VAL A 46 -0.33 11.15 14.91
N ALA A 47 0.43 12.15 14.47
CA ALA A 47 1.71 12.50 15.08
C ALA A 47 1.56 12.83 16.57
N THR A 48 0.58 13.64 16.93
CA THR A 48 0.28 13.97 18.34
C THR A 48 -0.08 12.74 19.14
N SER A 49 -0.89 11.84 18.58
CA SER A 49 -1.33 10.61 19.28
C SER A 49 -0.21 9.62 19.62
N CYS A 50 0.89 9.66 18.89
CA CYS A 50 2.05 8.77 19.10
C CYS A 50 3.32 9.50 19.58
N GLY A 51 3.28 10.81 19.78
CA GLY A 51 4.45 11.59 20.19
C GLY A 51 5.55 11.64 19.12
N VAL A 52 5.17 11.67 17.83
CA VAL A 52 6.09 11.70 16.69
C VAL A 52 5.92 13.00 15.89
N ILE A 53 6.63 13.15 14.78
CA ILE A 53 6.67 14.41 14.02
C ILE A 53 5.84 14.28 12.75
N ALA A 54 5.03 15.32 12.46
CA ALA A 54 4.31 15.45 11.19
C ALA A 54 5.10 16.31 10.21
N VAL A 55 5.25 15.82 8.99
CA VAL A 55 5.74 16.54 7.81
C VAL A 55 4.68 16.40 6.72
N PRO A 56 3.64 17.24 6.72
CA PRO A 56 2.55 17.15 5.76
C PRO A 56 3.02 17.56 4.36
N GLY A 57 2.39 17.00 3.33
CA GLY A 57 2.67 17.34 1.95
C GLY A 57 2.36 16.22 0.96
N ASP A 58 2.47 16.54 -0.32
CA ASP A 58 2.23 15.59 -1.40
C ASP A 58 3.42 14.63 -1.57
N ALA A 59 3.24 13.37 -1.17
CA ALA A 59 4.24 12.31 -1.33
C ALA A 59 4.23 11.67 -2.73
N ALA A 60 3.51 12.23 -3.69
CA ALA A 60 3.45 11.70 -5.06
C ALA A 60 4.24 12.55 -6.07
N SER A 61 4.18 13.88 -5.99
CA SER A 61 4.92 14.76 -6.89
C SER A 61 6.44 14.72 -6.65
N GLU A 62 7.23 15.13 -7.63
CA GLU A 62 8.69 15.14 -7.52
C GLU A 62 9.16 16.12 -6.43
N ASP A 63 8.62 17.34 -6.45
CA ASP A 63 8.95 18.39 -5.47
C ASP A 63 8.47 18.01 -4.07
N GLY A 64 7.28 17.41 -3.95
CA GLY A 64 6.73 17.02 -2.66
C GLY A 64 7.51 15.87 -2.00
N VAL A 65 7.93 14.87 -2.77
CA VAL A 65 8.81 13.80 -2.26
C VAL A 65 10.18 14.35 -1.87
N ALA A 66 10.72 15.28 -2.64
CA ALA A 66 12.01 15.91 -2.33
C ALA A 66 11.93 16.74 -1.04
N ALA A 67 10.88 17.55 -0.87
CA ALA A 67 10.62 18.32 0.34
C ALA A 67 10.47 17.39 1.56
N LEU A 68 9.63 16.37 1.47
CA LEU A 68 9.43 15.38 2.54
C LEU A 68 10.75 14.75 3.00
N ILE A 69 11.57 14.27 2.05
CA ILE A 69 12.85 13.63 2.38
C ILE A 69 13.84 14.62 2.97
N GLY A 70 13.85 15.88 2.47
CA GLY A 70 14.67 16.95 3.03
C GLY A 70 14.31 17.24 4.49
N GLU A 71 13.06 17.57 4.76
CA GLU A 71 12.56 17.87 6.11
C GLU A 71 12.70 16.66 7.06
N ALA A 72 12.44 15.45 6.56
CA ALA A 72 12.61 14.24 7.37
C ALA A 72 14.09 14.03 7.77
N ARG A 73 15.05 14.37 6.89
CA ARG A 73 16.48 14.32 7.23
C ARG A 73 16.87 15.36 8.26
N GLU A 74 16.31 16.58 8.21
CA GLU A 74 16.55 17.61 9.23
C GLU A 74 16.13 17.14 10.61
N VAL A 75 15.02 16.41 10.71
CA VAL A 75 14.45 15.91 11.96
C VAL A 75 15.11 14.64 12.44
N LEU A 76 15.31 13.68 11.54
CA LEU A 76 15.78 12.33 11.87
C LEU A 76 17.30 12.19 11.77
N GLY A 77 17.99 13.08 11.06
CA GLY A 77 19.35 12.88 10.57
C GLY A 77 19.34 11.87 9.42
N GLU A 78 19.33 10.60 9.75
CA GLU A 78 19.27 9.52 8.75
C GLU A 78 17.87 8.92 8.64
N ILE A 79 17.45 8.63 7.40
CA ILE A 79 16.26 7.82 7.11
C ILE A 79 16.73 6.39 6.89
N ASP A 80 16.42 5.50 7.84
CA ASP A 80 16.80 4.08 7.78
C ASP A 80 15.72 3.24 7.12
N LEU A 81 14.45 3.59 7.34
CA LEU A 81 13.27 2.94 6.78
C LEU A 81 12.34 3.97 6.16
N PHE A 82 11.94 3.73 4.91
CA PHE A 82 10.93 4.51 4.22
C PHE A 82 9.76 3.61 3.82
N CYS A 83 8.58 3.88 4.38
CA CYS A 83 7.34 3.20 4.01
C CYS A 83 6.59 4.04 2.97
N ALA A 84 6.76 3.69 1.70
CA ALA A 84 5.99 4.22 0.59
C ALA A 84 4.57 3.61 0.64
N ASN A 85 3.73 4.18 1.51
CA ASN A 85 2.40 3.67 1.81
C ASN A 85 1.27 4.52 1.20
N ALA A 86 1.50 5.80 0.91
CA ALA A 86 0.50 6.62 0.22
C ALA A 86 -0.02 5.93 -1.04
N GLY A 87 -1.33 5.95 -1.23
CA GLY A 87 -1.96 5.27 -2.36
C GLY A 87 -3.38 5.75 -2.59
N VAL A 88 -3.86 5.60 -3.81
CA VAL A 88 -5.25 5.87 -4.20
C VAL A 88 -5.85 4.63 -4.84
N ALA A 89 -7.14 4.41 -4.60
CA ALA A 89 -7.94 3.39 -5.28
C ALA A 89 -8.96 4.10 -6.17
N ARG A 90 -8.77 4.02 -7.48
CA ARG A 90 -9.72 4.52 -8.48
C ARG A 90 -10.47 3.34 -9.05
N ALA A 91 -11.79 3.33 -8.85
CA ALA A 91 -12.67 2.36 -9.49
C ALA A 91 -12.75 2.65 -10.99
N GLY A 92 -13.13 1.64 -11.75
CA GLY A 92 -13.38 1.78 -13.20
C GLY A 92 -12.82 0.59 -13.99
N SER A 93 -13.33 0.49 -15.22
CA SER A 93 -12.88 -0.45 -16.23
C SER A 93 -11.78 0.18 -17.11
N GLU A 94 -11.61 -0.35 -18.32
CA GLU A 94 -10.80 0.27 -19.39
C GLU A 94 -11.35 1.63 -19.83
N GLN A 95 -12.62 1.95 -19.49
CA GLN A 95 -13.26 3.23 -19.77
C GLN A 95 -12.97 4.30 -18.71
N ALA A 96 -12.20 3.99 -17.66
CA ALA A 96 -11.78 5.00 -16.67
C ALA A 96 -11.05 6.14 -17.38
N GLY A 97 -11.36 7.38 -16.99
CA GLY A 97 -10.78 8.57 -17.61
C GLY A 97 -9.26 8.66 -17.41
N GLU A 98 -8.56 9.29 -18.37
CA GLU A 98 -7.12 9.54 -18.29
C GLU A 98 -6.67 10.16 -16.95
N PRO A 99 -7.43 11.10 -16.33
CA PRO A 99 -7.05 11.64 -15.02
C PRO A 99 -7.01 10.60 -13.90
N ASP A 100 -7.88 9.58 -13.92
CA ASP A 100 -7.89 8.52 -12.92
C ASP A 100 -6.70 7.56 -13.11
N TRP A 101 -6.36 7.28 -14.38
CA TRP A 101 -5.15 6.52 -14.73
C TRP A 101 -3.90 7.26 -14.30
N ASP A 102 -3.78 8.55 -14.62
CA ASP A 102 -2.62 9.37 -14.26
C ASP A 102 -2.48 9.50 -12.75
N ALA A 103 -3.54 9.86 -12.02
CA ALA A 103 -3.51 9.94 -10.57
C ALA A 103 -3.08 8.61 -9.92
N SER A 104 -3.61 7.48 -10.42
CA SER A 104 -3.22 6.15 -9.92
C SER A 104 -1.75 5.86 -10.21
N TRP A 105 -1.25 6.24 -11.38
CA TRP A 105 0.15 6.05 -11.76
C TRP A 105 1.10 6.90 -10.93
N GLN A 106 0.81 8.19 -10.78
CA GLN A 106 1.64 9.12 -10.02
C GLN A 106 1.76 8.70 -8.55
N VAL A 107 0.63 8.35 -7.93
CA VAL A 107 0.61 8.04 -6.50
C VAL A 107 1.07 6.60 -6.21
N ASN A 108 0.55 5.60 -6.93
CA ASN A 108 0.82 4.20 -6.61
C ASN A 108 2.15 3.68 -7.16
N VAL A 109 2.75 4.36 -8.15
CA VAL A 109 3.98 3.90 -8.82
C VAL A 109 5.08 4.94 -8.71
N MET A 110 4.87 6.14 -9.28
CA MET A 110 5.94 7.14 -9.38
C MET A 110 6.40 7.68 -8.02
N ALA A 111 5.52 7.73 -7.03
CA ALA A 111 5.89 8.05 -5.65
C ALA A 111 6.99 7.11 -5.12
N HIS A 112 6.85 5.81 -5.35
CA HIS A 112 7.86 4.81 -4.95
C HIS A 112 9.18 5.00 -5.71
N VAL A 113 9.10 5.27 -7.02
CA VAL A 113 10.27 5.53 -7.88
C VAL A 113 11.02 6.78 -7.42
N ARG A 114 10.30 7.88 -7.16
CA ARG A 114 10.87 9.15 -6.70
C ARG A 114 11.54 9.01 -5.34
N ALA A 115 10.88 8.35 -4.39
CA ALA A 115 11.46 8.08 -3.08
C ALA A 115 12.75 7.25 -3.18
N ALA A 116 12.73 6.17 -3.94
CA ALA A 116 13.91 5.34 -4.15
C ALA A 116 15.06 6.12 -4.80
N ARG A 117 14.79 6.94 -5.82
CA ARG A 117 15.78 7.79 -6.50
C ARG A 117 16.52 8.72 -5.54
N LEU A 118 15.82 9.29 -4.57
CA LEU A 118 16.39 10.24 -3.60
C LEU A 118 17.07 9.58 -2.40
N LEU A 119 16.63 8.37 -2.04
CA LEU A 119 17.14 7.65 -0.87
C LEU A 119 18.34 6.75 -1.20
N LEU A 120 18.30 6.06 -2.36
CA LEU A 120 19.31 5.07 -2.73
C LEU A 120 20.76 5.59 -2.72
N PRO A 121 21.10 6.79 -3.19
CA PRO A 121 22.49 7.23 -3.17
C PRO A 121 23.11 7.18 -1.77
N GLY A 122 22.49 7.79 -0.78
CA GLY A 122 22.98 7.76 0.59
C GLY A 122 22.90 6.38 1.25
N TRP A 123 21.88 5.59 0.91
CA TRP A 123 21.78 4.22 1.39
C TRP A 123 22.88 3.32 0.85
N LEU A 124 23.22 3.44 -0.44
CA LEU A 124 24.28 2.69 -1.09
C LEU A 124 25.68 3.09 -0.59
N GLU A 125 25.89 4.37 -0.27
CA GLU A 125 27.14 4.85 0.31
C GLU A 125 27.39 4.24 1.70
N ARG A 126 26.36 4.17 2.55
CA ARG A 126 26.46 3.59 3.89
C ARG A 126 26.23 2.07 3.95
N GLY A 127 25.89 1.44 2.81
CA GLY A 127 25.66 -0.01 2.73
C GLY A 127 24.42 -0.49 3.47
N ARG A 128 23.45 0.37 3.76
CA ARG A 128 22.20 0.02 4.43
C ARG A 128 21.06 0.96 4.10
N GLY A 129 19.87 0.43 3.95
CA GLY A 129 18.63 1.15 3.75
C GLY A 129 17.46 0.19 3.61
N HIS A 130 16.24 0.61 3.95
CA HIS A 130 15.09 -0.25 3.91
C HIS A 130 13.90 0.48 3.28
N LEU A 131 13.38 -0.05 2.18
CA LEU A 131 12.17 0.44 1.52
C LEU A 131 11.04 -0.57 1.70
N ILE A 132 9.91 -0.13 2.22
CA ILE A 132 8.67 -0.92 2.26
C ILE A 132 7.66 -0.27 1.33
N CYS A 133 7.19 -1.01 0.34
CA CYS A 133 6.16 -0.57 -0.59
C CYS A 133 4.80 -1.17 -0.21
N THR A 134 3.79 -0.33 0.06
CA THR A 134 2.42 -0.81 0.22
C THR A 134 1.81 -1.07 -1.15
N VAL A 135 1.89 -2.32 -1.58
CA VAL A 135 1.30 -2.81 -2.82
C VAL A 135 -0.19 -3.12 -2.61
N SER A 136 -0.60 -4.33 -2.70
CA SER A 136 -1.92 -4.92 -2.47
C SER A 136 -1.92 -6.36 -2.98
N ALA A 137 -2.81 -7.20 -2.51
CA ALA A 137 -3.14 -8.46 -3.17
C ALA A 137 -3.59 -8.24 -4.62
N ALA A 138 -4.14 -7.06 -4.97
CA ALA A 138 -4.46 -6.67 -6.34
C ALA A 138 -3.23 -6.61 -7.26
N GLY A 139 -2.02 -6.39 -6.73
CA GLY A 139 -0.76 -6.45 -7.47
C GLY A 139 -0.28 -7.88 -7.74
N LEU A 140 -0.81 -8.86 -7.01
CA LEU A 140 -0.53 -10.28 -7.18
C LEU A 140 -1.65 -11.02 -7.93
N LEU A 141 -2.92 -10.62 -7.74
CA LEU A 141 -4.10 -11.39 -8.10
C LEU A 141 -5.06 -10.68 -9.06
N THR A 142 -4.98 -9.36 -9.18
CA THR A 142 -5.94 -8.50 -9.88
C THR A 142 -7.22 -8.22 -9.06
N MET A 143 -7.73 -7.00 -9.13
CA MET A 143 -9.01 -6.57 -8.56
C MET A 143 -9.98 -6.22 -9.69
N LEU A 144 -11.08 -6.93 -9.79
CA LEU A 144 -12.15 -6.63 -10.75
C LEU A 144 -12.85 -5.32 -10.38
N GLY A 145 -13.26 -4.55 -11.39
CA GLY A 145 -13.91 -3.25 -11.19
C GLY A 145 -12.98 -2.10 -10.83
N SER A 146 -11.66 -2.33 -10.88
CA SER A 146 -10.66 -1.30 -10.59
C SER A 146 -9.40 -1.52 -11.43
N ALA A 147 -9.50 -1.28 -12.75
CA ALA A 147 -8.42 -1.49 -13.70
C ALA A 147 -7.20 -0.60 -13.42
N PRO A 148 -7.35 0.75 -13.21
CA PRO A 148 -6.20 1.60 -12.89
C PRO A 148 -5.47 1.17 -11.61
N TYR A 149 -6.21 0.77 -10.59
CA TYR A 149 -5.63 0.28 -9.34
C TYR A 149 -4.86 -1.03 -9.54
N SER A 150 -5.48 -2.02 -10.20
CA SER A 150 -4.86 -3.32 -10.43
C SER A 150 -3.56 -3.21 -11.23
N VAL A 151 -3.58 -2.45 -12.31
CA VAL A 151 -2.40 -2.25 -13.17
C VAL A 151 -1.28 -1.55 -12.39
N THR A 152 -1.60 -0.47 -11.67
CA THR A 152 -0.58 0.28 -10.93
C THR A 152 -0.02 -0.51 -9.75
N LYS A 153 -0.81 -1.35 -9.08
CA LYS A 153 -0.30 -2.20 -8.00
C LYS A 153 0.58 -3.36 -8.53
N HIS A 154 0.32 -3.90 -9.73
CA HIS A 154 1.27 -4.79 -10.40
C HIS A 154 2.58 -4.07 -10.75
N ALA A 155 2.50 -2.85 -11.28
CA ALA A 155 3.69 -2.05 -11.59
C ALA A 155 4.52 -1.72 -10.33
N ALA A 156 3.87 -1.36 -9.23
CA ALA A 156 4.54 -1.12 -7.94
C ALA A 156 5.26 -2.37 -7.41
N LEU A 157 4.63 -3.56 -7.54
CA LEU A 157 5.26 -4.82 -7.19
C LEU A 157 6.51 -5.08 -8.05
N GLY A 158 6.37 -4.97 -9.38
CA GLY A 158 7.49 -5.17 -10.31
C GLY A 158 8.65 -4.21 -10.04
N PHE A 159 8.37 -2.96 -9.65
CA PHE A 159 9.41 -2.01 -9.24
C PHE A 159 10.09 -2.44 -7.93
N ALA A 160 9.33 -2.88 -6.93
CA ALA A 160 9.88 -3.38 -5.67
C ALA A 160 10.74 -4.64 -5.88
N GLU A 161 10.30 -5.58 -6.73
CA GLU A 161 11.07 -6.77 -7.11
C GLU A 161 12.37 -6.40 -7.81
N TRP A 162 12.31 -5.46 -8.77
CA TRP A 162 13.50 -4.99 -9.48
C TRP A 162 14.51 -4.37 -8.53
N LEU A 163 14.07 -3.51 -7.60
CA LEU A 163 14.95 -2.91 -6.59
C LEU A 163 15.59 -3.97 -5.69
N ALA A 164 14.80 -4.93 -5.18
CA ALA A 164 15.30 -6.00 -4.34
C ALA A 164 16.37 -6.83 -5.06
N ALA A 165 16.07 -7.27 -6.29
CA ALA A 165 17.00 -8.04 -7.11
C ALA A 165 18.28 -7.27 -7.45
N THR A 166 18.18 -5.94 -7.63
CA THR A 166 19.31 -5.12 -8.05
C THR A 166 20.24 -4.76 -6.89
N TYR A 167 19.69 -4.47 -5.69
CA TYR A 167 20.48 -3.82 -4.63
C TYR A 167 20.61 -4.62 -3.33
N ALA A 168 20.00 -5.80 -3.21
CA ALA A 168 20.11 -6.60 -1.98
C ALA A 168 21.57 -6.92 -1.60
N HIS A 169 22.43 -7.24 -2.59
CA HIS A 169 23.86 -7.49 -2.38
C HIS A 169 24.66 -6.28 -1.89
N ARG A 170 24.05 -5.08 -1.92
CA ARG A 170 24.62 -3.82 -1.44
C ARG A 170 24.01 -3.34 -0.12
N GLY A 171 23.33 -4.23 0.59
CA GLY A 171 22.75 -3.95 1.91
C GLY A 171 21.40 -3.22 1.87
N ILE A 172 20.75 -3.14 0.71
CA ILE A 172 19.42 -2.54 0.60
C ILE A 172 18.35 -3.60 0.75
N THR A 173 17.50 -3.44 1.74
CA THR A 173 16.32 -4.30 1.95
C THR A 173 15.10 -3.65 1.28
N VAL A 174 14.36 -4.44 0.52
CA VAL A 174 13.08 -4.01 -0.06
C VAL A 174 12.02 -5.04 0.28
N GLN A 175 10.85 -4.57 0.72
CA GLN A 175 9.71 -5.42 1.05
C GLN A 175 8.42 -4.86 0.43
N ALA A 176 7.48 -5.74 0.11
CA ALA A 176 6.18 -5.39 -0.44
C ALA A 176 5.06 -5.91 0.47
N ILE A 177 4.22 -4.99 0.98
CA ILE A 177 3.02 -5.34 1.74
C ILE A 177 1.89 -5.58 0.74
N CYS A 178 1.29 -6.78 0.76
CA CYS A 178 0.24 -7.17 -0.17
C CYS A 178 -1.05 -7.58 0.58
N PRO A 179 -1.75 -6.67 1.25
CA PRO A 179 -3.01 -6.97 1.92
C PRO A 179 -4.16 -7.14 0.93
N GLN A 180 -5.21 -7.87 1.33
CA GLN A 180 -6.54 -7.83 0.73
C GLN A 180 -7.38 -6.72 1.37
N GLY A 181 -8.62 -7.01 1.79
CA GLY A 181 -9.47 -6.04 2.45
C GLY A 181 -8.92 -5.60 3.81
N VAL A 182 -8.79 -4.29 4.01
CA VAL A 182 -8.40 -3.71 5.29
C VAL A 182 -9.41 -2.63 5.65
N ARG A 183 -9.94 -2.67 6.88
CA ARG A 183 -10.94 -1.72 7.40
C ARG A 183 -10.36 -0.31 7.50
N THR A 184 -10.39 0.43 6.39
CA THR A 184 -9.84 1.79 6.23
C THR A 184 -10.87 2.71 5.58
N PRO A 185 -10.69 4.04 5.64
CA PRO A 185 -11.51 4.98 4.87
C PRO A 185 -11.52 4.67 3.36
N MET A 186 -10.39 4.24 2.80
CA MET A 186 -10.29 3.84 1.39
C MET A 186 -11.27 2.70 1.06
N MET A 187 -11.32 1.65 1.88
CA MET A 187 -12.25 0.54 1.68
C MET A 187 -13.71 0.95 1.89
N ALA A 188 -14.00 1.84 2.84
CA ALA A 188 -15.35 2.36 3.08
C ALA A 188 -15.90 3.11 1.85
N GLY A 189 -15.04 3.86 1.13
CA GLY A 189 -15.35 4.52 -0.15
C GLY A 189 -15.30 3.61 -1.37
N GLY A 190 -14.98 2.33 -1.20
CA GLY A 190 -14.77 1.37 -2.29
C GLY A 190 -16.03 1.03 -3.09
N SER A 191 -15.81 0.45 -4.28
CA SER A 191 -16.85 0.00 -5.20
C SER A 191 -17.69 -1.16 -4.63
N VAL A 192 -18.82 -1.46 -5.26
CA VAL A 192 -19.66 -2.65 -4.94
C VAL A 192 -18.83 -3.93 -5.06
N ALA A 193 -18.00 -4.02 -6.09
CA ALA A 193 -17.12 -5.16 -6.32
C ALA A 193 -16.13 -5.37 -5.17
N GLU A 194 -15.47 -4.30 -4.71
CA GLU A 194 -14.55 -4.35 -3.58
C GLU A 194 -15.25 -4.77 -2.29
N LYS A 195 -16.40 -4.19 -2.00
CA LYS A 195 -17.20 -4.56 -0.82
C LYS A 195 -17.63 -6.02 -0.86
N LEU A 196 -18.14 -6.49 -2.00
CA LEU A 196 -18.57 -7.88 -2.17
C LEU A 196 -17.42 -8.88 -2.01
N LEU A 197 -16.24 -8.56 -2.55
CA LEU A 197 -15.11 -9.50 -2.59
C LEU A 197 -14.25 -9.47 -1.33
N LEU A 198 -14.23 -8.36 -0.58
CA LEU A 198 -13.23 -8.13 0.46
C LEU A 198 -13.80 -7.92 1.87
N SER A 199 -15.12 -7.62 2.02
CA SER A 199 -15.67 -7.24 3.33
C SER A 199 -15.56 -8.35 4.37
N ASP A 200 -15.84 -9.59 3.99
CA ASP A 200 -15.89 -10.73 4.92
C ASP A 200 -14.50 -11.13 5.45
N SER A 201 -13.45 -10.88 4.64
CA SER A 201 -12.05 -11.18 5.00
C SER A 201 -11.29 -9.95 5.50
N ALA A 202 -11.94 -8.79 5.64
CA ALA A 202 -11.26 -7.55 5.98
C ALA A 202 -10.69 -7.58 7.41
N ILE A 203 -9.37 -7.35 7.50
CA ILE A 203 -8.64 -7.23 8.76
C ILE A 203 -8.51 -5.76 9.20
N THR A 204 -7.98 -5.54 10.41
CA THR A 204 -7.71 -4.18 10.89
C THR A 204 -6.38 -3.64 10.34
N PRO A 205 -6.20 -2.31 10.28
CA PRO A 205 -4.91 -1.71 9.96
C PRO A 205 -3.80 -2.15 10.93
N GLU A 206 -4.12 -2.37 12.19
CA GLU A 206 -3.18 -2.82 13.23
C GLU A 206 -2.66 -4.22 12.92
N ALA A 207 -3.51 -5.14 12.46
CA ALA A 207 -3.09 -6.47 12.04
C ALA A 207 -2.12 -6.43 10.85
N VAL A 208 -2.28 -5.45 9.94
CA VAL A 208 -1.31 -5.21 8.88
C VAL A 208 0.02 -4.72 9.45
N ALA A 209 -0.01 -3.78 10.40
CA ALA A 209 1.20 -3.26 11.04
C ALA A 209 1.96 -4.36 11.81
N ASP A 210 1.25 -5.25 12.51
CA ASP A 210 1.83 -6.42 13.16
C ASP A 210 2.52 -7.36 12.17
N ALA A 211 1.87 -7.64 11.04
CA ALA A 211 2.47 -8.44 9.98
C ALA A 211 3.73 -7.79 9.37
N VAL A 212 3.76 -6.44 9.30
CA VAL A 212 4.93 -5.70 8.80
C VAL A 212 6.09 -5.82 9.76
N VAL A 213 5.88 -5.63 11.07
CA VAL A 213 6.94 -5.79 12.08
C VAL A 213 7.50 -7.22 12.06
N ALA A 214 6.64 -8.23 11.98
CA ALA A 214 7.09 -9.61 11.80
C ALA A 214 7.87 -9.81 10.51
N GLY A 215 7.42 -9.21 9.40
CA GLY A 215 8.09 -9.28 8.09
C GLY A 215 9.46 -8.59 8.08
N ILE A 216 9.63 -7.49 8.84
CA ILE A 216 10.92 -6.82 9.03
C ILE A 216 11.89 -7.77 9.75
N ALA A 217 11.45 -8.41 10.85
CA ALA A 217 12.27 -9.34 11.61
C ALA A 217 12.69 -10.58 10.80
N ASP A 218 11.79 -11.11 9.97
CA ASP A 218 12.04 -12.30 9.14
C ASP A 218 12.85 -12.00 7.87
N GLY A 219 12.89 -10.74 7.42
CA GLY A 219 13.53 -10.34 6.16
C GLY A 219 12.83 -10.82 4.90
N ARG A 220 11.58 -11.32 4.97
CA ARG A 220 10.83 -11.80 3.79
C ARG A 220 10.46 -10.66 2.86
N PHE A 221 10.55 -10.87 1.54
CA PHE A 221 10.21 -9.87 0.54
C PHE A 221 8.70 -9.57 0.52
N LEU A 222 7.85 -10.60 0.42
CA LEU A 222 6.39 -10.45 0.44
C LEU A 222 5.86 -10.53 1.87
N ILE A 223 5.24 -9.45 2.33
CA ILE A 223 4.50 -9.40 3.58
C ILE A 223 3.02 -9.59 3.23
N LEU A 224 2.47 -10.73 3.59
CA LEU A 224 1.10 -11.16 3.27
C LEU A 224 0.26 -11.21 4.56
N PRO A 225 -0.42 -10.11 4.94
CA PRO A 225 -1.25 -10.09 6.14
C PRO A 225 -2.45 -11.07 6.08
N HIS A 226 -2.85 -11.47 4.87
CA HIS A 226 -3.86 -12.47 4.60
C HIS A 226 -3.19 -13.76 4.10
N PRO A 227 -3.12 -14.81 4.91
CA PRO A 227 -2.35 -16.03 4.57
C PRO A 227 -2.82 -16.74 3.29
N GLU A 228 -4.11 -16.62 2.95
CA GLU A 228 -4.68 -17.22 1.74
C GLU A 228 -4.12 -16.63 0.44
N VAL A 229 -3.61 -15.39 0.47
CA VAL A 229 -3.01 -14.73 -0.71
C VAL A 229 -1.84 -15.53 -1.26
N ALA A 230 -1.00 -16.11 -0.40
CA ALA A 230 0.13 -16.93 -0.82
C ALA A 230 -0.32 -18.12 -1.69
N ARG A 231 -1.38 -18.84 -1.24
CA ARG A 231 -1.93 -19.97 -1.98
C ARG A 231 -2.57 -19.54 -3.30
N MET A 232 -3.30 -18.43 -3.29
CA MET A 232 -3.94 -17.89 -4.51
C MET A 232 -2.88 -17.47 -5.53
N TYR A 233 -1.82 -16.81 -5.09
CA TYR A 233 -0.73 -16.37 -5.96
C TYR A 233 0.04 -17.56 -6.55
N ALA A 234 0.35 -18.57 -5.75
CA ALA A 234 0.95 -19.81 -6.25
C ALA A 234 0.05 -20.51 -7.28
N GLY A 235 -1.27 -20.57 -7.05
CA GLY A 235 -2.24 -21.12 -7.99
C GLY A 235 -2.29 -20.35 -9.31
N ARG A 236 -2.24 -19.02 -9.26
CA ARG A 236 -2.16 -18.15 -10.46
C ARG A 236 -0.88 -18.39 -11.25
N ALA A 237 0.25 -18.47 -10.56
CA ALA A 237 1.55 -18.69 -11.20
C ALA A 237 1.65 -20.09 -11.84
N GLY A 238 1.08 -21.12 -11.19
CA GLY A 238 1.12 -22.50 -11.66
C GLY A 238 0.22 -22.77 -12.88
N ASP A 239 -0.94 -22.14 -12.96
CA ASP A 239 -1.89 -22.27 -14.08
C ASP A 239 -2.67 -20.97 -14.29
N PRO A 240 -2.11 -20.00 -15.05
CA PRO A 240 -2.77 -18.73 -15.32
C PRO A 240 -4.11 -18.89 -16.07
N GLY A 241 -4.21 -19.89 -16.96
CA GLY A 241 -5.44 -20.14 -17.72
C GLY A 241 -6.59 -20.57 -16.81
N ARG A 242 -6.35 -21.52 -15.93
CA ARG A 242 -7.33 -21.97 -14.92
C ARG A 242 -7.69 -20.85 -13.97
N TRP A 243 -6.71 -20.04 -13.54
CA TRP A 243 -6.93 -18.87 -12.71
C TRP A 243 -7.89 -17.88 -13.37
N LEU A 244 -7.61 -17.46 -14.61
CA LEU A 244 -8.45 -16.52 -15.36
C LEU A 244 -9.86 -17.08 -15.61
N ALA A 245 -10.01 -18.36 -15.92
CA ALA A 245 -11.31 -19.00 -16.05
C ALA A 245 -12.11 -18.98 -14.73
N GLY A 246 -11.43 -19.08 -13.59
CA GLY A 246 -12.02 -18.90 -12.26
C GLY A 246 -12.47 -17.47 -12.01
N MET A 247 -11.58 -16.51 -12.28
CA MET A 247 -11.86 -15.08 -12.13
C MET A 247 -13.02 -14.61 -13.01
N ASN A 248 -13.15 -15.13 -14.23
CA ASN A 248 -14.22 -14.78 -15.17
C ASN A 248 -15.65 -15.16 -14.70
N ARG A 249 -15.78 -15.87 -13.58
CA ARG A 249 -17.09 -16.14 -12.95
C ARG A 249 -17.54 -15.02 -12.01
N LEU A 250 -16.61 -14.18 -11.56
CA LEU A 250 -16.91 -13.13 -10.58
C LEU A 250 -17.68 -11.93 -11.18
N PRO A 251 -17.43 -11.45 -12.42
CA PRO A 251 -18.21 -10.36 -13.01
C PRO A 251 -19.72 -10.58 -12.95
N ARG A 252 -20.18 -11.77 -13.25
CA ARG A 252 -21.62 -12.11 -13.17
C ARG A 252 -22.18 -11.96 -11.75
N LYS A 253 -21.40 -12.28 -10.71
CA LYS A 253 -21.81 -12.09 -9.33
C LYS A 253 -21.85 -10.61 -8.94
N ILE A 254 -20.90 -9.83 -9.45
CA ILE A 254 -20.83 -8.38 -9.22
C ILE A 254 -22.00 -7.68 -9.91
N GLU A 255 -22.30 -8.04 -11.16
CA GLU A 255 -23.43 -7.51 -11.93
C GLU A 255 -24.76 -7.80 -11.21
N ALA A 256 -24.98 -9.05 -10.82
CA ALA A 256 -26.18 -9.45 -10.07
C ALA A 256 -26.35 -8.72 -8.72
N ALA A 257 -25.23 -8.40 -8.03
CA ALA A 257 -25.26 -7.63 -6.80
C ALA A 257 -25.45 -6.12 -7.01
N SER A 258 -25.24 -5.63 -8.24
CA SER A 258 -25.37 -4.22 -8.62
C SER A 258 -26.74 -3.89 -9.21
N GLU A 259 -27.53 -4.89 -9.58
CA GLU A 259 -28.89 -4.69 -10.05
C GLU A 259 -29.81 -4.22 -8.91
N PRO A 260 -30.62 -3.18 -9.11
CA PRO A 260 -31.60 -2.78 -8.12
C PRO A 260 -32.61 -3.92 -7.89
N PRO A 261 -33.10 -4.10 -6.66
CA PRO A 261 -34.11 -5.13 -6.40
C PRO A 261 -35.31 -4.92 -7.35
N ALA A 262 -35.76 -6.00 -7.98
CA ALA A 262 -36.92 -5.95 -8.86
C ALA A 262 -38.09 -5.27 -8.14
N PRO A 263 -38.84 -4.36 -8.82
CA PRO A 263 -39.96 -3.68 -8.20
C PRO A 263 -40.94 -4.73 -7.64
N ALA A 264 -41.29 -4.57 -6.36
CA ALA A 264 -42.27 -5.45 -5.75
C ALA A 264 -43.55 -5.47 -6.62
N VAL A 265 -43.91 -6.63 -7.14
CA VAL A 265 -45.16 -6.80 -7.86
C VAL A 265 -46.29 -6.42 -6.90
N PRO A 266 -47.10 -5.38 -7.17
CA PRO A 266 -48.22 -5.07 -6.29
C PRO A 266 -49.12 -6.30 -6.27
N GLY A 267 -49.35 -6.83 -5.08
CA GLY A 267 -50.31 -7.95 -4.93
C GLY A 267 -51.64 -7.58 -5.56
N GLY A 268 -52.03 -8.36 -6.54
CA GLY A 268 -53.36 -8.24 -7.11
C GLY A 268 -54.46 -8.52 -6.05
N PRO A 269 -55.67 -8.00 -6.27
CA PRO A 269 -56.76 -8.05 -5.30
C PRO A 269 -57.24 -9.44 -4.94
#